data_5df9cc6c574af0508f87b0207a01c03a
#
_entry.id   5df9cc6c574af0508f87b0207a01c03a
#
_cell.length_a   1.000
_cell.length_b   1.000
_cell.length_c   1.000
_cell.angle_alpha   90.00
_cell.angle_beta   90.00
_cell.angle_gamma   90.00
#
_symmetry.space_group_name_H-M   'P 1'
#
loop_
_entity.id
_entity.type
_entity.pdbx_description
1 polymer ?
#
loop_
_entity_poly.entity_id
_entity_poly.type
_entity_poly.pdbx_seq_one_letter_code
_entity_poly.pdbx_strand_id
1 'polypeptide(L)'
;TPTRPVLLPDAPALIAGVRGVVWLSADGEVDTLAGQEVARRLQSAQPPIICHGRSFFARLGVKPFAVFDVLELYAFVRPAEFTLPTPRGLAEVLGLALPTSHEQEAESLMAAAHALISELATMPRDRDSGAIAWAMQRGGWRWAEPVLAALGAGEQPHSGSAAAGLAVWDRLSEWNDRGPETPPRDLPVEPVEARAQLVKLLGSGAENRPGQADYAGAVAPAFDARNKRGEPNVVLADAGTGVGKTMGYIAPASVWAEKNEGAVWISTFTRNLQRQLDAELDRLYPDPVEKIDKVVIRKGRENYFCLLNFAEATGRLRSGAGAPGEAIGLGLMARWALKSRDGDMIGGDFPSWLADLVGRGTTLDLTDKRGECTYSACLHYSRCFIERTIRRARGARIVVANHALVMIQAAMGGEEGQLPTRYVFDEGHHIFGAADSAFSADLTGFEAEDLRRWLLGAEAGRHSRSRGLAVRMEDLIAGDDEAMAALDEALRAARVLPGPAWRQRVAGGEAVGPTEEFLSFVRQQVYARETGGAATYSLEAGTESPVPGLLEAAGALEAALIRLRKP
;
A
#
# COMPACT_ATOMS: atom_id res chain seq x y z
N THR A 1 23.36 32.14 -9.11
CA THR A 1 22.28 31.52 -9.93
C THR A 1 21.13 32.52 -9.96
N PRO A 2 20.57 32.87 -11.11
CA PRO A 2 19.41 33.77 -11.15
C PRO A 2 18.29 33.09 -10.34
N THR A 3 17.76 33.81 -9.34
CA THR A 3 16.62 33.37 -8.54
C THR A 3 15.39 33.26 -9.44
N ARG A 4 14.82 32.09 -9.53
CA ARG A 4 13.57 31.86 -10.27
C ARG A 4 12.40 32.55 -9.57
N PRO A 5 11.35 32.96 -10.30
CA PRO A 5 10.25 33.69 -9.69
C PRO A 5 9.49 32.84 -8.67
N VAL A 6 9.16 33.43 -7.53
CA VAL A 6 8.27 32.90 -6.53
C VAL A 6 6.92 33.57 -6.69
N LEU A 7 5.98 32.88 -7.32
CA LEU A 7 4.63 33.39 -7.56
C LEU A 7 3.68 32.75 -6.55
N LEU A 8 2.86 33.52 -5.90
CA LEU A 8 1.74 33.06 -5.08
C LEU A 8 0.42 33.48 -5.76
N PRO A 9 -0.63 32.67 -5.64
CA PRO A 9 -1.96 33.07 -6.08
C PRO A 9 -2.46 34.25 -5.24
N ASP A 10 -3.08 35.23 -5.91
CA ASP A 10 -3.84 36.30 -5.25
C ASP A 10 -5.18 35.74 -4.75
N ALA A 11 -5.14 34.98 -3.66
CA ALA A 11 -6.24 34.16 -3.15
C ALA A 11 -6.32 34.21 -1.63
N PRO A 12 -7.53 34.22 -1.05
CA PRO A 12 -7.68 34.21 0.40
C PRO A 12 -7.30 32.85 1.00
N ALA A 13 -6.77 32.84 2.24
CA ALA A 13 -6.56 31.61 3.01
C ALA A 13 -7.75 31.37 3.96
N LEU A 14 -8.25 30.13 4.00
CA LEU A 14 -9.43 29.76 4.77
C LEU A 14 -9.13 28.63 5.77
N ILE A 15 -9.58 28.83 7.01
CA ILE A 15 -9.55 27.82 8.06
C ILE A 15 -10.97 27.54 8.56
N ALA A 16 -11.40 26.30 8.46
CA ALA A 16 -12.69 25.86 8.98
C ALA A 16 -12.57 25.53 10.49
N GLY A 17 -13.06 26.43 11.34
CA GLY A 17 -13.16 26.25 12.78
C GLY A 17 -14.54 25.70 13.21
N VAL A 18 -14.73 25.48 14.52
CA VAL A 18 -16.01 24.99 15.10
C VAL A 18 -17.10 26.05 15.05
N ARG A 19 -16.75 27.33 15.18
CA ARG A 19 -17.68 28.46 15.26
C ARG A 19 -17.89 29.23 13.96
N GLY A 20 -17.14 28.90 12.92
CA GLY A 20 -17.14 29.61 11.63
C GLY A 20 -15.86 29.39 10.86
N VAL A 21 -15.71 30.11 9.78
CA VAL A 21 -14.54 30.05 8.92
C VAL A 21 -13.75 31.34 9.08
N VAL A 22 -12.48 31.21 9.43
CA VAL A 22 -11.55 32.35 9.35
C VAL A 22 -11.17 32.54 7.89
N TRP A 23 -11.34 33.76 7.42
CA TRP A 23 -11.02 34.24 6.07
C TRP A 23 -9.90 35.29 6.18
N LEU A 24 -8.74 34.94 5.70
CA LEU A 24 -7.62 35.88 5.54
C LEU A 24 -7.56 36.28 4.07
N SER A 25 -7.81 37.55 3.76
CA SER A 25 -7.70 38.07 2.41
C SER A 25 -6.23 38.13 1.94
N ALA A 26 -6.01 38.29 0.64
CA ALA A 26 -4.68 38.48 0.10
C ALA A 26 -4.01 39.80 0.59
N ASP A 27 -4.82 40.81 0.94
CA ASP A 27 -4.37 42.09 1.50
C ASP A 27 -4.09 42.01 3.03
N GLY A 28 -4.32 40.86 3.67
CA GLY A 28 -4.05 40.64 5.09
C GLY A 28 -5.21 40.97 6.03
N GLU A 29 -6.41 41.27 5.51
CA GLU A 29 -7.61 41.44 6.36
C GLU A 29 -8.15 40.08 6.83
N VAL A 30 -8.50 40.02 8.13
CA VAL A 30 -9.01 38.81 8.77
C VAL A 30 -10.47 38.98 9.13
N ASP A 31 -11.32 38.11 8.63
CA ASP A 31 -12.74 38.04 8.96
C ASP A 31 -13.10 36.66 9.51
N THR A 32 -14.06 36.59 10.43
CA THR A 32 -14.69 35.33 10.85
C THR A 32 -16.11 35.26 10.31
N LEU A 33 -16.35 34.33 9.39
CA LEU A 33 -17.57 34.24 8.61
C LEU A 33 -18.41 33.02 9.01
N ALA A 34 -19.74 33.15 8.96
CA ALA A 34 -20.65 32.00 9.02
C ALA A 34 -20.64 31.25 7.67
N GLY A 35 -20.95 29.94 7.71
CA GLY A 35 -20.85 29.10 6.52
C GLY A 35 -21.62 29.57 5.27
N GLN A 36 -22.81 30.20 5.46
CA GLN A 36 -23.57 30.79 4.36
C GLN A 36 -22.88 32.01 3.71
N GLU A 37 -22.22 32.82 4.53
CA GLU A 37 -21.47 33.99 4.04
C GLU A 37 -20.21 33.58 3.27
N VAL A 38 -19.54 32.51 3.73
CA VAL A 38 -18.40 31.90 3.00
C VAL A 38 -18.87 31.46 1.61
N ALA A 39 -19.98 30.75 1.49
CA ALA A 39 -20.50 30.28 0.21
C ALA A 39 -20.80 31.45 -0.74
N ARG A 40 -21.30 32.57 -0.21
CA ARG A 40 -21.56 33.78 -0.99
C ARG A 40 -20.27 34.45 -1.49
N ARG A 41 -19.29 34.64 -0.61
CA ARG A 41 -17.99 35.26 -0.99
C ARG A 41 -17.23 34.40 -2.00
N LEU A 42 -17.29 33.07 -1.88
CA LEU A 42 -16.63 32.14 -2.81
C LEU A 42 -17.17 32.20 -4.24
N GLN A 43 -18.39 32.72 -4.46
CA GLN A 43 -18.94 32.86 -5.81
C GLN A 43 -18.23 33.98 -6.63
N SER A 44 -17.63 34.96 -5.97
CA SER A 44 -16.96 36.10 -6.59
C SER A 44 -15.44 36.14 -6.31
N ALA A 45 -14.92 35.32 -5.41
CA ALA A 45 -13.52 35.27 -5.04
C ALA A 45 -12.72 34.28 -5.89
N GLN A 46 -11.40 34.47 -5.92
CA GLN A 46 -10.47 33.45 -6.42
C GLN A 46 -10.58 32.18 -5.58
N PRO A 47 -10.27 31.00 -6.15
CA PRO A 47 -10.21 29.75 -5.38
C PRO A 47 -9.33 29.92 -4.14
N PRO A 48 -9.81 29.58 -2.93
CA PRO A 48 -9.08 29.85 -1.71
C PRO A 48 -7.91 28.87 -1.49
N ILE A 49 -6.95 29.31 -0.67
CA ILE A 49 -5.87 28.49 -0.14
C ILE A 49 -6.38 27.79 1.11
N ILE A 50 -6.26 26.49 1.16
CA ILE A 50 -6.71 25.64 2.27
C ILE A 50 -5.67 24.56 2.58
N CYS A 51 -5.88 23.80 3.67
CA CYS A 51 -5.15 22.60 3.97
C CYS A 51 -6.09 21.40 4.05
N HIS A 52 -5.77 20.31 3.34
CA HIS A 52 -6.50 19.05 3.34
C HIS A 52 -7.98 19.21 2.94
N GLY A 53 -8.23 19.40 1.66
CA GLY A 53 -9.55 19.69 1.09
C GLY A 53 -10.66 18.77 1.59
N ARG A 54 -10.40 17.46 1.70
CA ARG A 54 -11.39 16.50 2.22
C ARG A 54 -11.90 16.87 3.62
N SER A 55 -10.99 17.18 4.54
CA SER A 55 -11.35 17.57 5.90
C SER A 55 -12.02 18.94 5.94
N PHE A 56 -11.54 19.87 5.11
CA PHE A 56 -12.09 21.20 5.00
C PHE A 56 -13.55 21.16 4.52
N PHE A 57 -13.84 20.50 3.40
CA PHE A 57 -15.20 20.38 2.86
C PHE A 57 -16.15 19.61 3.80
N ALA A 58 -15.65 18.55 4.46
CA ALA A 58 -16.45 17.81 5.44
C ALA A 58 -16.85 18.68 6.64
N ARG A 59 -15.96 19.53 7.15
CA ARG A 59 -16.26 20.46 8.25
C ARG A 59 -17.26 21.54 7.84
N LEU A 60 -17.18 22.03 6.61
CA LEU A 60 -18.12 23.01 6.09
C LEU A 60 -19.48 22.42 5.69
N GLY A 61 -19.56 21.11 5.49
CA GLY A 61 -20.77 20.46 4.98
C GLY A 61 -21.12 20.85 3.54
N VAL A 62 -20.14 21.21 2.71
CA VAL A 62 -20.32 21.63 1.33
C VAL A 62 -19.72 20.64 0.35
N LYS A 63 -20.22 20.65 -0.90
CA LYS A 63 -19.61 19.88 -1.98
C LYS A 63 -18.23 20.44 -2.33
N PRO A 64 -17.28 19.59 -2.72
CA PRO A 64 -15.96 20.04 -3.17
C PRO A 64 -16.05 21.05 -4.34
N PHE A 65 -15.21 22.07 -4.27
CA PHE A 65 -15.01 23.08 -5.31
C PHE A 65 -13.50 23.31 -5.51
N ALA A 66 -13.13 24.13 -6.51
CA ALA A 66 -11.73 24.39 -6.82
C ALA A 66 -11.04 25.16 -5.69
N VAL A 67 -9.86 24.69 -5.26
CA VAL A 67 -9.06 25.27 -4.17
C VAL A 67 -7.56 25.15 -4.49
N PHE A 68 -6.75 25.93 -3.78
CA PHE A 68 -5.31 25.72 -3.67
C PHE A 68 -5.05 24.93 -2.38
N ASP A 69 -4.98 23.60 -2.46
CA ASP A 69 -4.65 22.77 -1.28
C ASP A 69 -3.14 22.76 -1.06
N VAL A 70 -2.69 23.35 0.06
CA VAL A 70 -1.26 23.42 0.39
C VAL A 70 -0.66 22.02 0.64
N LEU A 71 -1.50 21.05 1.01
CA LEU A 71 -1.05 19.69 1.19
C LEU A 71 -0.73 18.99 -0.15
N GLU A 72 -1.46 19.34 -1.24
CA GLU A 72 -1.07 18.90 -2.60
C GLU A 72 0.28 19.51 -3.01
N LEU A 73 0.49 20.79 -2.71
CA LEU A 73 1.77 21.45 -2.98
C LEU A 73 2.89 20.81 -2.18
N TYR A 74 2.66 20.51 -0.89
CA TYR A 74 3.63 19.81 -0.04
C TYR A 74 3.98 18.42 -0.61
N ALA A 75 2.97 17.63 -0.98
CA ALA A 75 3.17 16.31 -1.59
C ALA A 75 3.98 16.37 -2.89
N PHE A 76 3.85 17.46 -3.65
CA PHE A 76 4.63 17.68 -4.86
C PHE A 76 6.08 18.08 -4.57
N VAL A 77 6.31 18.99 -3.61
CA VAL A 77 7.64 19.56 -3.29
C VAL A 77 8.48 18.57 -2.49
N ARG A 78 7.90 17.98 -1.45
CA ARG A 78 8.54 17.03 -0.52
C ARG A 78 7.86 15.67 -0.55
N PRO A 79 7.87 14.98 -1.70
CA PRO A 79 7.27 13.66 -1.80
C PRO A 79 8.00 12.66 -0.90
N ALA A 80 7.25 11.72 -0.34
CA ALA A 80 7.73 10.69 0.58
C ALA A 80 8.20 11.23 1.96
N GLU A 81 7.90 12.49 2.28
CA GLU A 81 8.12 13.04 3.61
C GLU A 81 6.80 13.17 4.37
N PHE A 82 6.80 12.76 5.63
CA PHE A 82 5.61 12.82 6.47
C PHE A 82 5.41 14.21 7.07
N THR A 83 4.16 14.68 7.08
CA THR A 83 3.68 15.81 7.89
C THR A 83 2.30 15.49 8.42
N LEU A 84 1.90 16.13 9.52
CA LEU A 84 0.48 16.15 9.90
C LEU A 84 -0.29 17.01 8.89
N PRO A 85 -1.48 16.56 8.39
CA PRO A 85 -2.25 17.25 7.37
C PRO A 85 -3.03 18.45 7.97
N THR A 86 -2.31 19.34 8.63
CA THR A 86 -2.84 20.54 9.30
C THR A 86 -1.91 21.71 9.08
N PRO A 87 -2.40 22.97 9.17
CA PRO A 87 -1.53 24.16 9.08
C PRO A 87 -0.38 24.14 10.08
N ARG A 88 -0.65 23.69 11.31
CA ARG A 88 0.38 23.53 12.34
C ARG A 88 1.43 22.48 11.99
N GLY A 89 1.02 21.32 11.45
CA GLY A 89 1.96 20.28 11.01
C GLY A 89 2.85 20.74 9.84
N LEU A 90 2.28 21.48 8.89
CA LEU A 90 3.04 22.10 7.81
C LEU A 90 4.04 23.14 8.34
N ALA A 91 3.61 23.98 9.30
CA ALA A 91 4.50 24.96 9.93
C ALA A 91 5.68 24.28 10.64
N GLU A 92 5.42 23.21 11.38
CA GLU A 92 6.43 22.45 12.11
C GLU A 92 7.50 21.88 11.17
N VAL A 93 7.09 21.17 10.13
CA VAL A 93 8.03 20.52 9.20
C VAL A 93 8.79 21.51 8.31
N LEU A 94 8.23 22.70 8.08
CA LEU A 94 8.85 23.77 7.32
C LEU A 94 9.68 24.73 8.18
N GLY A 95 9.73 24.52 9.51
CA GLY A 95 10.47 25.38 10.44
C GLY A 95 9.88 26.79 10.57
N LEU A 96 8.57 26.93 10.38
CA LEU A 96 7.83 28.18 10.52
C LEU A 96 7.34 28.37 11.95
N ALA A 97 6.89 29.59 12.29
CA ALA A 97 6.25 29.87 13.56
C ALA A 97 4.99 29.00 13.74
N LEU A 98 4.87 28.35 14.90
CA LEU A 98 3.73 27.46 15.18
C LEU A 98 2.48 28.28 15.50
N PRO A 99 1.37 28.10 14.75
CA PRO A 99 0.14 28.83 14.98
C PRO A 99 -0.53 28.38 16.30
N THR A 100 -1.10 29.35 17.03
CA THR A 100 -1.83 29.15 18.30
C THR A 100 -3.31 29.55 18.19
N SER A 101 -3.70 30.24 17.12
CA SER A 101 -5.09 30.62 16.81
C SER A 101 -5.44 30.28 15.36
N HIS A 102 -6.72 30.30 15.00
CA HIS A 102 -7.15 30.05 13.63
C HIS A 102 -6.73 31.16 12.65
N GLU A 103 -6.58 32.40 13.13
CA GLU A 103 -6.03 33.50 12.32
C GLU A 103 -4.57 33.20 11.96
N GLN A 104 -3.78 32.80 12.97
CA GLN A 104 -2.39 32.38 12.76
C GLN A 104 -2.26 31.11 11.91
N GLU A 105 -3.25 30.21 11.97
CA GLU A 105 -3.30 29.06 11.04
C GLU A 105 -3.49 29.50 9.60
N ALA A 106 -4.32 30.53 9.33
CA ALA A 106 -4.51 31.08 7.98
C ALA A 106 -3.23 31.77 7.47
N GLU A 107 -2.58 32.57 8.31
CA GLU A 107 -1.28 33.17 8.00
C GLU A 107 -0.21 32.10 7.71
N SER A 108 -0.21 31.04 8.52
CA SER A 108 0.71 29.92 8.39
C SER A 108 0.53 29.16 7.06
N LEU A 109 -0.70 29.07 6.52
CA LEU A 109 -0.93 28.49 5.18
C LEU A 109 -0.28 29.30 4.09
N MET A 110 -0.39 30.64 4.15
CA MET A 110 0.26 31.53 3.19
C MET A 110 1.79 31.41 3.28
N ALA A 111 2.32 31.41 4.49
CA ALA A 111 3.76 31.24 4.74
C ALA A 111 4.26 29.88 4.26
N ALA A 112 3.50 28.80 4.49
CA ALA A 112 3.84 27.47 4.03
C ALA A 112 3.85 27.36 2.49
N ALA A 113 2.85 27.92 1.82
CA ALA A 113 2.82 27.98 0.36
C ALA A 113 4.04 28.75 -0.20
N HIS A 114 4.35 29.91 0.39
CA HIS A 114 5.53 30.69 0.02
C HIS A 114 6.84 29.90 0.23
N ALA A 115 7.00 29.26 1.36
CA ALA A 115 8.19 28.46 1.69
C ALA A 115 8.39 27.31 0.68
N LEU A 116 7.33 26.58 0.35
CA LEU A 116 7.37 25.46 -0.60
C LEU A 116 7.71 25.91 -2.02
N ILE A 117 7.10 26.99 -2.51
CA ILE A 117 7.42 27.55 -3.84
C ILE A 117 8.85 28.11 -3.86
N SER A 118 9.31 28.75 -2.78
CA SER A 118 10.68 29.24 -2.64
C SER A 118 11.70 28.11 -2.65
N GLU A 119 11.38 26.98 -1.99
CA GLU A 119 12.20 25.78 -2.01
C GLU A 119 12.36 25.26 -3.45
N LEU A 120 11.26 25.11 -4.22
CA LEU A 120 11.33 24.73 -5.63
C LEU A 120 12.18 25.71 -6.47
N ALA A 121 12.08 27.01 -6.20
CA ALA A 121 12.84 28.02 -6.92
C ALA A 121 14.35 27.94 -6.68
N THR A 122 14.78 27.35 -5.57
CA THR A 122 16.20 27.15 -5.22
C THR A 122 16.75 25.78 -5.59
N MET A 123 15.89 24.77 -5.74
CA MET A 123 16.30 23.41 -6.10
C MET A 123 17.03 23.36 -7.46
N PRO A 124 17.94 22.40 -7.68
CA PRO A 124 18.46 22.11 -9.01
C PRO A 124 17.33 21.86 -10.02
N ARG A 125 17.59 22.22 -11.29
CA ARG A 125 16.59 21.98 -12.35
C ARG A 125 16.31 20.49 -12.45
N ASP A 126 15.07 20.11 -12.25
CA ASP A 126 14.55 18.76 -12.40
C ASP A 126 13.53 18.74 -13.55
N ARG A 127 13.92 18.13 -14.67
CA ARG A 127 13.05 18.01 -15.85
C ARG A 127 11.81 17.18 -15.54
N ASP A 128 11.91 16.23 -14.62
CA ASP A 128 10.84 15.32 -14.28
C ASP A 128 9.74 16.02 -13.54
N SER A 129 10.09 16.84 -12.54
CA SER A 129 9.14 17.67 -11.82
C SER A 129 8.39 18.63 -12.76
N GLY A 130 9.08 19.23 -13.73
CA GLY A 130 8.44 20.08 -14.73
C GLY A 130 7.46 19.32 -15.61
N ALA A 131 7.84 18.15 -16.12
CA ALA A 131 6.99 17.32 -16.96
C ALA A 131 5.74 16.81 -16.20
N ILE A 132 5.90 16.42 -14.93
CA ILE A 132 4.79 16.02 -14.06
C ILE A 132 3.86 17.21 -13.80
N ALA A 133 4.41 18.40 -13.47
CA ALA A 133 3.61 19.61 -13.24
C ALA A 133 2.78 20.00 -14.48
N TRP A 134 3.34 19.87 -15.69
CA TRP A 134 2.61 20.04 -16.94
C TRP A 134 1.46 19.04 -17.13
N ALA A 135 1.67 17.77 -16.78
CA ALA A 135 0.60 16.78 -16.81
C ALA A 135 -0.52 17.12 -15.81
N MET A 136 -0.15 17.52 -14.60
CA MET A 136 -1.11 17.94 -13.56
C MET A 136 -1.86 19.22 -13.94
N GLN A 137 -1.23 20.18 -14.62
CA GLN A 137 -1.89 21.38 -15.14
C GLN A 137 -3.04 21.04 -16.08
N ARG A 138 -2.84 20.05 -16.96
CA ARG A 138 -3.90 19.57 -17.87
C ARG A 138 -5.06 18.91 -17.12
N GLY A 139 -4.80 18.38 -15.93
CA GLY A 139 -5.82 17.89 -14.99
C GLY A 139 -6.53 19.01 -14.20
N GLY A 140 -6.10 20.27 -14.39
CA GLY A 140 -6.67 21.43 -13.69
C GLY A 140 -6.04 21.72 -12.33
N TRP A 141 -4.81 21.25 -12.10
CA TRP A 141 -4.09 21.51 -10.84
C TRP A 141 -3.83 23.01 -10.64
N ARG A 142 -4.33 23.56 -9.56
CA ARG A 142 -4.28 25.01 -9.32
C ARG A 142 -2.87 25.53 -9.05
N TRP A 143 -2.02 24.74 -8.41
CA TRP A 143 -0.64 25.11 -8.15
C TRP A 143 0.29 25.03 -9.38
N ALA A 144 -0.22 24.60 -10.54
CA ALA A 144 0.64 24.33 -11.70
C ALA A 144 1.42 25.58 -12.16
N GLU A 145 0.77 26.74 -12.29
CA GLU A 145 1.42 27.96 -12.74
C GLU A 145 2.54 28.43 -11.78
N PRO A 146 2.30 28.60 -10.47
CA PRO A 146 3.36 28.90 -9.51
C PRO A 146 4.51 27.90 -9.51
N VAL A 147 4.19 26.61 -9.58
CA VAL A 147 5.18 25.52 -9.57
C VAL A 147 6.03 25.54 -10.83
N LEU A 148 5.44 25.66 -12.00
CA LEU A 148 6.16 25.72 -13.28
C LEU A 148 7.09 26.93 -13.36
N ALA A 149 6.63 28.09 -12.88
CA ALA A 149 7.44 29.30 -12.77
C ALA A 149 8.65 29.09 -11.84
N ALA A 150 8.41 28.53 -10.64
CA ALA A 150 9.46 28.22 -9.67
C ALA A 150 10.46 27.16 -10.17
N LEU A 151 10.02 26.19 -10.95
CA LEU A 151 10.89 25.19 -11.57
C LEU A 151 11.69 25.78 -12.76
N GLY A 152 11.29 26.95 -13.28
CA GLY A 152 11.82 27.48 -14.52
C GLY A 152 11.56 26.52 -15.70
N ALA A 153 10.45 25.82 -15.65
CA ALA A 153 10.00 24.96 -16.72
C ALA A 153 9.55 25.87 -17.88
N GLY A 154 10.27 25.80 -19.00
CA GLY A 154 9.98 26.63 -20.20
C GLY A 154 8.57 26.38 -20.75
N GLU A 155 8.30 26.90 -21.95
CA GLU A 155 7.00 26.70 -22.61
C GLU A 155 6.64 25.21 -22.71
N GLN A 156 5.34 24.96 -22.64
CA GLN A 156 4.77 23.62 -22.72
C GLN A 156 5.31 22.89 -23.97
N PRO A 157 5.79 21.64 -23.85
CA PRO A 157 6.19 20.87 -25.03
C PRO A 157 5.02 20.77 -26.02
N HIS A 158 5.18 21.29 -27.23
CA HIS A 158 4.13 21.35 -28.25
C HIS A 158 3.70 19.98 -28.78
N SER A 159 4.51 18.96 -28.53
CA SER A 159 4.28 17.58 -28.97
C SER A 159 4.40 16.61 -27.80
N GLY A 160 3.29 16.13 -27.31
CA GLY A 160 3.28 15.08 -26.29
C GLY A 160 1.91 14.90 -25.65
N SER A 161 1.52 13.66 -25.43
CA SER A 161 0.34 13.30 -24.66
C SER A 161 0.37 13.90 -23.26
N ALA A 162 -0.81 14.22 -22.70
CA ALA A 162 -0.98 14.68 -21.31
C ALA A 162 -0.28 13.81 -20.27
N ALA A 163 -0.09 12.53 -20.57
CA ALA A 163 0.52 11.56 -19.69
C ALA A 163 2.04 11.36 -19.89
N ALA A 164 2.67 12.03 -20.86
CA ALA A 164 4.09 11.81 -21.16
C ALA A 164 5.02 12.14 -19.97
N GLY A 165 4.67 13.13 -19.14
CA GLY A 165 5.40 13.48 -17.93
C GLY A 165 5.24 12.47 -16.78
N LEU A 166 4.24 11.60 -16.83
CA LEU A 166 3.92 10.64 -15.78
C LEU A 166 4.62 9.27 -15.94
N ALA A 167 5.32 9.04 -17.05
CA ALA A 167 6.07 7.80 -17.29
C ALA A 167 7.37 7.77 -16.47
N VAL A 168 7.23 7.66 -15.14
CA VAL A 168 8.38 7.75 -14.22
C VAL A 168 9.12 6.43 -14.01
N TRP A 169 8.53 5.30 -14.41
CA TRP A 169 9.13 3.97 -14.24
C TRP A 169 10.50 3.83 -14.87
N ASP A 170 10.76 4.50 -16.01
CA ASP A 170 12.05 4.44 -16.68
C ASP A 170 13.19 5.12 -15.91
N ARG A 171 12.86 5.92 -14.90
CA ARG A 171 13.78 6.68 -14.06
C ARG A 171 14.04 6.04 -12.71
N LEU A 172 13.26 5.00 -12.37
CA LEU A 172 13.49 4.24 -11.16
C LEU A 172 14.74 3.37 -11.32
N SER A 173 15.52 3.29 -10.25
CA SER A 173 16.70 2.41 -10.24
C SER A 173 16.27 0.95 -10.39
N GLU A 174 16.98 0.22 -11.23
CA GLU A 174 16.83 -1.22 -11.29
C GLU A 174 17.38 -1.87 -10.02
N TRP A 175 16.77 -2.96 -9.59
CA TRP A 175 17.37 -3.78 -8.56
C TRP A 175 18.52 -4.60 -9.18
N ASN A 176 19.59 -4.80 -8.42
CA ASN A 176 20.72 -5.61 -8.86
C ASN A 176 20.47 -7.07 -8.47
N ASP A 177 20.76 -8.00 -9.37
CA ASP A 177 20.86 -9.41 -9.01
C ASP A 177 22.05 -9.58 -8.07
N ARG A 178 21.76 -10.09 -6.87
CA ARG A 178 22.81 -10.62 -5.99
C ARG A 178 23.12 -12.04 -6.43
N GLY A 179 24.38 -12.42 -6.39
CA GLY A 179 24.77 -13.81 -6.60
C GLY A 179 24.09 -14.75 -5.60
N PRO A 180 24.17 -16.07 -5.81
CA PRO A 180 23.63 -17.04 -4.85
C PRO A 180 24.18 -16.75 -3.45
N GLU A 181 23.30 -16.58 -2.48
CA GLU A 181 23.70 -16.34 -1.09
C GLU A 181 24.30 -17.61 -0.50
N THR A 182 25.38 -17.46 0.24
CA THR A 182 25.94 -18.58 1.02
C THR A 182 24.92 -18.97 2.09
N PRO A 183 24.60 -20.26 2.26
CA PRO A 183 23.73 -20.68 3.34
C PRO A 183 24.24 -20.18 4.68
N PRO A 184 23.36 -19.72 5.59
CA PRO A 184 23.77 -19.25 6.91
C PRO A 184 24.46 -20.39 7.68
N ARG A 185 25.41 -20.02 8.54
CA ARG A 185 25.99 -20.95 9.51
C ARG A 185 24.93 -21.37 10.51
N ASP A 186 25.23 -22.35 11.32
CA ASP A 186 24.27 -22.91 12.31
C ASP A 186 24.88 -22.92 13.73
N LEU A 187 25.58 -21.83 14.08
CA LEU A 187 26.18 -21.65 15.39
C LEU A 187 25.09 -21.29 16.42
N PRO A 188 25.06 -21.92 17.60
CA PRO A 188 24.07 -21.66 18.62
C PRO A 188 24.19 -20.26 19.24
N VAL A 189 23.12 -19.82 19.91
CA VAL A 189 23.12 -18.62 20.74
C VAL A 189 23.07 -19.05 22.20
N GLU A 190 24.17 -18.80 22.92
CA GLU A 190 24.20 -19.10 24.33
C GLU A 190 23.31 -18.12 25.14
N PRO A 191 22.61 -18.58 26.19
CA PRO A 191 21.79 -17.70 27.03
C PRO A 191 22.54 -16.47 27.59
N VAL A 192 23.84 -16.60 27.81
CA VAL A 192 24.71 -15.51 28.26
C VAL A 192 24.91 -14.46 27.18
N GLU A 193 25.04 -14.87 25.91
CA GLU A 193 25.18 -13.97 24.77
C GLU A 193 23.86 -13.18 24.57
N ALA A 194 22.71 -13.87 24.67
CA ALA A 194 21.39 -13.24 24.57
C ALA A 194 21.18 -12.16 25.63
N ARG A 195 21.53 -12.45 26.89
CA ARG A 195 21.44 -11.49 27.99
C ARG A 195 22.40 -10.30 27.82
N ALA A 196 23.63 -10.57 27.39
CA ALA A 196 24.62 -9.52 27.13
C ALA A 196 24.14 -8.57 26.01
N GLN A 197 23.57 -9.12 24.94
CA GLN A 197 23.00 -8.32 23.86
C GLN A 197 21.78 -7.51 24.30
N LEU A 198 20.92 -8.10 25.16
CA LEU A 198 19.79 -7.37 25.73
C LEU A 198 20.24 -6.13 26.51
N VAL A 199 21.25 -6.28 27.38
CA VAL A 199 21.83 -5.15 28.14
C VAL A 199 22.35 -4.05 27.20
N LYS A 200 23.02 -4.44 26.11
CA LYS A 200 23.50 -3.50 25.10
C LYS A 200 22.36 -2.74 24.42
N LEU A 201 21.26 -3.44 24.06
CA LEU A 201 20.08 -2.85 23.41
C LEU A 201 19.32 -1.89 24.34
N LEU A 202 19.24 -2.20 25.63
CA LEU A 202 18.53 -1.37 26.60
C LEU A 202 19.34 -0.12 26.99
N GLY A 203 20.67 -0.16 26.91
CA GLY A 203 21.54 0.96 27.25
C GLY A 203 21.74 1.18 28.76
N SER A 204 22.65 2.08 29.12
CA SER A 204 23.13 2.29 30.49
C SER A 204 22.13 2.95 31.45
N GLY A 205 20.98 3.41 31.00
CA GLY A 205 19.95 4.07 31.82
C GLY A 205 18.67 3.26 32.01
N ALA A 206 18.63 2.03 31.50
CA ALA A 206 17.43 1.22 31.54
C ALA A 206 17.17 0.63 32.93
N GLU A 207 15.88 0.54 33.29
CA GLU A 207 15.45 -0.15 34.51
C GLU A 207 15.84 -1.63 34.45
N ASN A 208 16.44 -2.13 35.51
CA ASN A 208 16.79 -3.54 35.60
C ASN A 208 15.51 -4.39 35.77
N ARG A 209 15.16 -5.17 34.76
CA ARG A 209 14.02 -6.09 34.77
C ARG A 209 14.52 -7.53 34.68
N PRO A 210 14.72 -8.22 35.81
CA PRO A 210 15.23 -9.59 35.83
C PRO A 210 14.43 -10.55 34.94
N GLY A 211 13.10 -10.45 34.95
CA GLY A 211 12.23 -11.25 34.10
C GLY A 211 12.46 -11.09 32.61
N GLN A 212 12.89 -9.91 32.15
CA GLN A 212 13.24 -9.69 30.73
C GLN A 212 14.56 -10.38 30.36
N ALA A 213 15.55 -10.36 31.25
CA ALA A 213 16.81 -11.07 31.05
C ALA A 213 16.63 -12.58 31.09
N ASP A 214 15.77 -13.07 31.99
CA ASP A 214 15.41 -14.49 32.06
C ASP A 214 14.67 -14.94 30.80
N TYR A 215 13.72 -14.14 30.31
CA TYR A 215 13.03 -14.38 29.07
C TYR A 215 14.01 -14.46 27.87
N ALA A 216 14.92 -13.50 27.72
CA ALA A 216 15.91 -13.52 26.64
C ALA A 216 16.81 -14.78 26.67
N GLY A 217 17.22 -15.20 27.87
CA GLY A 217 17.98 -16.43 28.06
C GLY A 217 17.17 -17.70 27.77
N ALA A 218 15.88 -17.72 28.16
CA ALA A 218 15.00 -18.86 27.98
C ALA A 218 14.63 -19.14 26.51
N VAL A 219 14.56 -18.10 25.66
CA VAL A 219 14.25 -18.24 24.24
C VAL A 219 15.49 -18.49 23.36
N ALA A 220 16.70 -18.32 23.88
CA ALA A 220 17.94 -18.55 23.13
C ALA A 220 18.05 -19.97 22.51
N PRO A 221 17.61 -21.08 23.18
CA PRO A 221 17.68 -22.42 22.60
C PRO A 221 16.86 -22.62 21.32
N ALA A 222 15.90 -21.73 21.01
CA ALA A 222 15.19 -21.76 19.72
C ALA A 222 16.13 -21.56 18.52
N PHE A 223 17.30 -20.97 18.76
CA PHE A 223 18.32 -20.68 17.76
C PHE A 223 19.43 -21.72 17.66
N ASP A 224 19.32 -22.82 18.41
CA ASP A 224 20.27 -23.92 18.30
C ASP A 224 20.12 -24.66 16.97
N ALA A 225 21.19 -25.37 16.58
CA ALA A 225 21.17 -26.27 15.43
C ALA A 225 20.11 -27.36 15.61
N ARG A 226 19.44 -27.75 14.53
CA ARG A 226 18.48 -28.85 14.58
C ARG A 226 19.20 -30.19 14.80
N ASN A 227 18.70 -30.98 15.76
CA ASN A 227 19.25 -32.30 16.02
C ASN A 227 18.92 -33.32 14.92
N LYS A 228 17.75 -33.17 14.29
CA LYS A 228 17.30 -34.02 13.18
C LYS A 228 16.65 -33.19 12.07
N ARG A 229 16.82 -33.67 10.83
CA ARG A 229 16.14 -33.11 9.67
C ARG A 229 14.63 -33.27 9.79
N GLY A 230 13.87 -32.18 9.65
CA GLY A 230 12.41 -32.21 9.76
C GLY A 230 11.86 -31.98 11.16
N GLU A 231 12.69 -32.00 12.20
CA GLU A 231 12.29 -31.67 13.57
C GLU A 231 12.76 -30.23 13.91
N PRO A 232 11.85 -29.24 13.97
CA PRO A 232 12.24 -27.88 14.35
C PRO A 232 12.47 -27.75 15.85
N ASN A 233 13.42 -26.92 16.28
CA ASN A 233 13.50 -26.48 17.65
C ASN A 233 12.38 -25.45 17.89
N VAL A 234 11.48 -25.73 18.82
CA VAL A 234 10.36 -24.86 19.15
C VAL A 234 10.43 -24.48 20.62
N VAL A 235 10.46 -23.18 20.91
CA VAL A 235 10.33 -22.66 22.27
C VAL A 235 9.03 -21.88 22.37
N LEU A 236 8.17 -22.27 23.30
CA LEU A 236 6.97 -21.52 23.66
C LEU A 236 7.29 -20.72 24.91
N ALA A 237 7.28 -19.39 24.80
CA ALA A 237 7.61 -18.51 25.89
C ALA A 237 6.41 -17.60 26.20
N ASP A 238 5.77 -17.86 27.35
CA ASP A 238 4.71 -17.02 27.89
C ASP A 238 5.30 -15.99 28.85
N ALA A 239 5.02 -14.73 28.63
CA ALA A 239 5.44 -13.64 29.48
C ALA A 239 4.34 -12.59 29.58
N GLY A 240 4.07 -12.11 30.80
CA GLY A 240 3.05 -11.11 31.07
C GLY A 240 3.26 -9.80 30.28
N THR A 241 2.22 -8.98 30.26
CA THR A 241 2.30 -7.65 29.67
C THR A 241 3.32 -6.78 30.43
N GLY A 242 4.12 -5.98 29.70
CA GLY A 242 5.11 -5.06 30.32
C GLY A 242 6.47 -5.69 30.68
N VAL A 243 6.68 -6.99 30.53
CA VAL A 243 7.99 -7.64 30.72
C VAL A 243 9.05 -7.14 29.72
N GLY A 244 8.63 -6.63 28.58
CA GLY A 244 9.54 -6.19 27.52
C GLY A 244 9.92 -7.31 26.56
N LYS A 245 8.95 -8.17 26.21
CA LYS A 245 9.11 -9.31 25.28
C LYS A 245 9.86 -8.96 24.00
N THR A 246 9.53 -7.82 23.40
CA THR A 246 10.10 -7.39 22.10
C THR A 246 11.63 -7.37 22.14
N MET A 247 12.21 -6.64 23.06
CA MET A 247 13.68 -6.61 23.22
C MET A 247 14.23 -7.96 23.67
N GLY A 248 13.46 -8.71 24.46
CA GLY A 248 13.83 -10.02 24.94
C GLY A 248 14.03 -11.06 23.83
N TYR A 249 13.23 -11.03 22.75
CA TYR A 249 13.45 -11.93 21.60
C TYR A 249 14.34 -11.30 20.51
N ILE A 250 14.36 -9.97 20.35
CA ILE A 250 15.29 -9.31 19.41
C ILE A 250 16.74 -9.60 19.79
N ALA A 251 17.06 -9.66 21.08
CA ALA A 251 18.42 -9.90 21.54
C ALA A 251 19.01 -11.22 21.00
N PRO A 252 18.48 -12.41 21.29
CA PRO A 252 19.01 -13.66 20.73
C PRO A 252 18.86 -13.74 19.20
N ALA A 253 17.78 -13.20 18.63
CA ALA A 253 17.57 -13.17 17.20
C ALA A 253 18.69 -12.40 16.47
N SER A 254 19.05 -11.23 16.99
CA SER A 254 20.14 -10.41 16.42
C SER A 254 21.51 -11.06 16.59
N VAL A 255 21.76 -11.71 17.73
CA VAL A 255 23.02 -12.47 17.93
C VAL A 255 23.14 -13.58 16.90
N TRP A 256 22.05 -14.36 16.70
CA TRP A 256 22.07 -15.44 15.71
C TRP A 256 22.29 -14.90 14.31
N ALA A 257 21.55 -13.85 13.94
CA ALA A 257 21.60 -13.28 12.60
C ALA A 257 23.01 -12.77 12.23
N GLU A 258 23.68 -12.06 13.13
CA GLU A 258 25.04 -11.56 12.90
C GLU A 258 26.10 -12.68 12.96
N LYS A 259 25.98 -13.61 13.90
CA LYS A 259 26.91 -14.73 14.10
C LYS A 259 26.92 -15.70 12.91
N ASN A 260 25.75 -15.91 12.32
CA ASN A 260 25.53 -16.89 11.27
C ASN A 260 25.41 -16.29 9.86
N GLU A 261 25.42 -14.98 9.74
CA GLU A 261 25.19 -14.25 8.50
C GLU A 261 23.87 -14.63 7.82
N GLY A 262 22.83 -14.88 8.63
CA GLY A 262 21.53 -15.36 8.18
C GLY A 262 20.37 -14.45 8.58
N ALA A 263 19.23 -14.63 7.92
CA ALA A 263 18.01 -13.88 8.21
C ALA A 263 17.18 -14.54 9.33
N VAL A 264 16.76 -13.76 10.31
CA VAL A 264 15.71 -14.14 11.26
C VAL A 264 14.43 -13.41 10.88
N TRP A 265 13.35 -14.16 10.70
CA TRP A 265 12.04 -13.60 10.43
C TRP A 265 11.25 -13.41 11.71
N ILE A 266 10.92 -12.15 12.00
CA ILE A 266 10.08 -11.78 13.14
C ILE A 266 8.69 -11.47 12.61
N SER A 267 7.75 -12.32 12.95
CA SER A 267 6.37 -12.25 12.52
C SER A 267 5.47 -11.72 13.61
N THR A 268 4.64 -10.72 13.30
CA THR A 268 3.66 -10.16 14.21
C THR A 268 2.24 -10.25 13.64
N PHE A 269 1.22 -9.98 14.46
CA PHE A 269 -0.16 -10.09 13.99
C PHE A 269 -0.62 -8.89 13.16
N THR A 270 -0.33 -7.65 13.60
CA THR A 270 -0.86 -6.43 12.98
C THR A 270 0.20 -5.54 12.35
N ARG A 271 -0.22 -4.69 11.41
CA ARG A 271 0.64 -3.65 10.81
C ARG A 271 1.15 -2.62 11.82
N ASN A 272 0.38 -2.34 12.86
CA ASN A 272 0.80 -1.43 13.92
C ASN A 272 1.95 -2.04 14.74
N LEU A 273 1.86 -3.33 15.06
CA LEU A 273 2.95 -4.06 15.71
C LEU A 273 4.21 -4.12 14.83
N GLN A 274 4.06 -4.25 13.50
CA GLN A 274 5.20 -4.17 12.59
C GLN A 274 5.92 -2.81 12.68
N ARG A 275 5.16 -1.69 12.74
CA ARG A 275 5.75 -0.34 12.90
C ARG A 275 6.42 -0.17 14.25
N GLN A 276 5.80 -0.67 15.30
CA GLN A 276 6.36 -0.64 16.65
C GLN A 276 7.66 -1.43 16.70
N LEU A 277 7.69 -2.63 16.12
CA LEU A 277 8.89 -3.45 16.01
C LEU A 277 9.98 -2.76 15.19
N ASP A 278 9.62 -2.12 14.08
CA ASP A 278 10.57 -1.35 13.27
C ASP A 278 11.23 -0.21 14.07
N ALA A 279 10.45 0.52 14.87
CA ALA A 279 10.97 1.56 15.75
C ALA A 279 11.88 1.00 16.86
N GLU A 280 11.58 -0.19 17.39
CA GLU A 280 12.46 -0.84 18.38
C GLU A 280 13.78 -1.32 17.74
N LEU A 281 13.79 -1.66 16.45
CA LEU A 281 14.99 -2.02 15.71
C LEU A 281 15.94 -0.83 15.46
N ASP A 282 15.52 0.42 15.67
CA ASP A 282 16.40 1.60 15.68
C ASP A 282 17.45 1.51 16.81
N ARG A 283 17.13 0.79 17.89
CA ARG A 283 18.11 0.54 18.98
C ARG A 283 19.17 -0.49 18.60
N LEU A 284 18.79 -1.44 17.74
CA LEU A 284 19.73 -2.45 17.25
C LEU A 284 20.66 -1.87 16.18
N TYR A 285 20.11 -1.06 15.27
CA TYR A 285 20.82 -0.40 14.19
C TYR A 285 20.54 1.10 14.21
N PRO A 286 21.28 1.87 15.04
CA PRO A 286 21.07 3.33 15.17
C PRO A 286 21.42 4.12 13.90
N ASP A 287 22.32 3.59 13.07
CA ASP A 287 22.62 4.20 11.77
C ASP A 287 21.52 3.83 10.77
N PRO A 288 20.77 4.82 10.23
CA PRO A 288 19.72 4.57 9.25
C PRO A 288 20.20 3.86 7.99
N VAL A 289 21.45 4.08 7.56
CA VAL A 289 22.02 3.43 6.37
C VAL A 289 22.27 1.94 6.66
N GLU A 290 22.86 1.62 7.80
CA GLU A 290 23.03 0.25 8.23
C GLU A 290 21.68 -0.45 8.44
N LYS A 291 20.73 0.21 9.08
CA LYS A 291 19.36 -0.34 9.28
C LYS A 291 18.71 -0.71 7.96
N ILE A 292 18.78 0.16 6.97
CA ILE A 292 18.19 -0.10 5.63
C ILE A 292 18.77 -1.38 5.00
N ASP A 293 20.02 -1.66 5.23
CA ASP A 293 20.70 -2.86 4.68
C ASP A 293 20.37 -4.13 5.47
N LYS A 294 20.27 -4.00 6.80
CA LYS A 294 20.09 -5.12 7.74
C LYS A 294 18.64 -5.49 8.03
N VAL A 295 17.71 -4.55 7.90
CA VAL A 295 16.30 -4.73 8.25
C VAL A 295 15.41 -4.54 7.03
N VAL A 296 14.49 -5.48 6.82
CA VAL A 296 13.48 -5.38 5.76
C VAL A 296 12.11 -5.69 6.33
N ILE A 297 11.15 -4.78 6.07
CA ILE A 297 9.75 -5.02 6.38
C ILE A 297 9.08 -5.63 5.15
N ARG A 298 8.55 -6.84 5.28
CA ARG A 298 7.80 -7.56 4.25
C ARG A 298 6.31 -7.51 4.53
N LYS A 299 5.55 -7.11 3.51
CA LYS A 299 4.08 -7.09 3.53
C LYS A 299 3.52 -7.88 2.35
N GLY A 300 2.22 -8.13 2.36
CA GLY A 300 1.53 -8.69 1.20
C GLY A 300 1.64 -7.75 -0.01
N ARG A 301 1.61 -8.33 -1.20
CA ARG A 301 1.79 -7.61 -2.48
C ARG A 301 0.80 -6.46 -2.67
N GLU A 302 -0.41 -6.62 -2.17
CA GLU A 302 -1.51 -5.64 -2.19
C GLU A 302 -1.20 -4.34 -1.40
N ASN A 303 -0.09 -4.30 -0.68
CA ASN A 303 0.34 -3.09 0.05
C ASN A 303 1.36 -2.25 -0.75
N TYR A 304 1.80 -2.72 -1.89
CA TYR A 304 2.85 -2.07 -2.67
C TYR A 304 2.32 -1.43 -3.95
N PHE A 305 2.97 -0.33 -4.33
CA PHE A 305 2.74 0.35 -5.60
C PHE A 305 3.14 -0.54 -6.78
N CYS A 306 2.20 -0.77 -7.69
CA CYS A 306 2.40 -1.55 -8.89
C CYS A 306 2.67 -0.63 -10.09
N LEU A 307 3.87 -0.71 -10.65
CA LEU A 307 4.27 0.09 -11.81
C LEU A 307 3.47 -0.25 -13.06
N LEU A 308 3.03 -1.51 -13.23
CA LEU A 308 2.18 -1.92 -14.33
C LEU A 308 0.82 -1.24 -14.24
N ASN A 309 0.17 -1.30 -13.08
CA ASN A 309 -1.12 -0.65 -12.86
C ASN A 309 -1.03 0.88 -13.01
N PHE A 310 0.09 1.46 -12.58
CA PHE A 310 0.35 2.88 -12.79
C PHE A 310 0.55 3.23 -14.27
N ALA A 311 1.31 2.43 -15.02
CA ALA A 311 1.49 2.59 -16.45
C ALA A 311 0.16 2.46 -17.21
N GLU A 312 -0.70 1.52 -16.81
CA GLU A 312 -2.05 1.40 -17.35
C GLU A 312 -2.93 2.61 -17.04
N ALA A 313 -2.87 3.14 -15.81
CA ALA A 313 -3.61 4.34 -15.43
C ALA A 313 -3.18 5.56 -16.27
N THR A 314 -1.86 5.75 -16.44
CA THR A 314 -1.32 6.81 -17.30
C THR A 314 -1.66 6.61 -18.77
N GLY A 315 -1.71 5.35 -19.23
CA GLY A 315 -2.15 4.97 -20.58
C GLY A 315 -3.60 5.36 -20.86
N ARG A 316 -4.50 5.20 -19.89
CA ARG A 316 -5.90 5.67 -19.99
C ARG A 316 -6.00 7.19 -20.13
N LEU A 317 -5.22 7.95 -19.36
CA LEU A 317 -5.15 9.40 -19.55
C LEU A 317 -4.70 9.78 -20.97
N ARG A 318 -3.74 9.02 -21.52
CA ARG A 318 -3.20 9.25 -22.86
C ARG A 318 -4.25 9.03 -23.94
N SER A 319 -5.10 8.03 -23.81
CA SER A 319 -6.19 7.72 -24.75
C SER A 319 -7.44 8.58 -24.55
N GLY A 320 -7.44 9.50 -23.59
CA GLY A 320 -8.61 10.34 -23.27
C GLY A 320 -9.72 9.63 -22.51
N ALA A 321 -9.46 8.41 -22.04
CA ALA A 321 -10.43 7.62 -21.24
C ALA A 321 -10.34 7.92 -19.72
N GLY A 322 -9.41 8.76 -19.29
CA GLY A 322 -9.25 9.18 -17.90
C GLY A 322 -10.31 10.19 -17.45
N ALA A 323 -10.61 10.19 -16.14
CA ALA A 323 -11.50 11.19 -15.55
C ALA A 323 -10.81 12.56 -15.46
N PRO A 324 -11.58 13.67 -15.57
CA PRO A 324 -11.06 15.00 -15.28
C PRO A 324 -10.44 15.04 -13.87
N GLY A 325 -9.25 15.56 -13.73
CA GLY A 325 -8.53 15.65 -12.45
C GLY A 325 -7.73 14.40 -12.06
N GLU A 326 -7.90 13.25 -12.71
CA GLU A 326 -7.11 12.04 -12.43
C GLU A 326 -5.59 12.28 -12.60
N ALA A 327 -5.21 13.15 -13.52
CA ALA A 327 -3.81 13.52 -13.74
C ALA A 327 -3.15 14.18 -12.52
N ILE A 328 -3.92 14.86 -11.65
CA ILE A 328 -3.40 15.44 -10.41
C ILE A 328 -2.96 14.34 -9.46
N GLY A 329 -3.87 13.40 -9.15
CA GLY A 329 -3.56 12.28 -8.28
C GLY A 329 -2.41 11.42 -8.81
N LEU A 330 -2.41 11.09 -10.10
CA LEU A 330 -1.31 10.32 -10.73
C LEU A 330 0.00 11.10 -10.74
N GLY A 331 -0.03 12.44 -10.87
CA GLY A 331 1.16 13.30 -10.76
C GLY A 331 1.77 13.26 -9.36
N LEU A 332 0.94 13.34 -8.32
CA LEU A 332 1.40 13.20 -6.93
C LEU A 332 1.97 11.79 -6.67
N MET A 333 1.34 10.75 -7.21
CA MET A 333 1.87 9.37 -7.13
C MET A 333 3.19 9.21 -7.88
N ALA A 334 3.33 9.85 -9.04
CA ALA A 334 4.59 9.87 -9.79
C ALA A 334 5.72 10.53 -8.99
N ARG A 335 5.45 11.67 -8.36
CA ARG A 335 6.40 12.37 -7.48
C ARG A 335 6.82 11.49 -6.30
N TRP A 336 5.83 10.86 -5.64
CA TRP A 336 6.10 9.95 -4.54
C TRP A 336 6.92 8.74 -4.99
N ALA A 337 6.54 8.08 -6.08
CA ALA A 337 7.23 6.89 -6.59
C ALA A 337 8.72 7.14 -6.91
N LEU A 338 9.05 8.34 -7.44
CA LEU A 338 10.44 8.74 -7.71
C LEU A 338 11.30 8.90 -6.44
N LYS A 339 10.68 9.09 -5.28
CA LYS A 339 11.37 9.31 -4.00
C LYS A 339 11.18 8.18 -3.00
N SER A 340 10.16 7.35 -3.19
CA SER A 340 9.91 6.21 -2.32
C SER A 340 11.04 5.20 -2.36
N ARG A 341 11.40 4.68 -1.19
CA ARG A 341 12.45 3.67 -1.03
C ARG A 341 11.96 2.27 -1.33
N ASP A 342 10.74 1.95 -0.91
CA ASP A 342 10.20 0.59 -0.89
C ASP A 342 8.85 0.45 -1.61
N GLY A 343 8.21 1.55 -1.98
CA GLY A 343 6.90 1.53 -2.62
C GLY A 343 5.75 1.06 -1.73
N ASP A 344 5.95 1.03 -0.42
CA ASP A 344 4.92 0.62 0.55
C ASP A 344 3.88 1.71 0.73
N MET A 345 2.65 1.46 0.27
CA MET A 345 1.52 2.39 0.31
C MET A 345 0.73 2.34 1.63
N ILE A 346 1.15 1.51 2.60
CA ILE A 346 0.45 1.35 3.90
C ILE A 346 1.44 1.43 5.06
N GLY A 347 2.06 2.55 5.23
CA GLY A 347 3.14 2.77 6.19
C GLY A 347 4.35 3.27 5.46
N GLY A 348 5.55 2.85 5.74
CA GLY A 348 6.74 3.29 5.04
C GLY A 348 6.81 4.83 4.89
N ASP A 349 7.19 5.29 3.71
CA ASP A 349 7.26 6.70 3.34
C ASP A 349 6.00 7.23 2.61
N PHE A 350 4.89 6.47 2.61
CA PHE A 350 3.60 6.88 2.06
C PHE A 350 2.72 7.50 3.14
N PRO A 351 2.50 8.82 3.15
CA PRO A 351 1.63 9.47 4.11
C PRO A 351 0.16 9.06 3.88
N SER A 352 -0.55 8.68 4.93
CA SER A 352 -1.96 8.22 4.81
C SER A 352 -2.90 9.26 4.19
N TRP A 353 -2.64 10.55 4.40
CA TRP A 353 -3.40 11.64 3.80
C TRP A 353 -3.19 11.77 2.27
N LEU A 354 -2.09 11.22 1.73
CA LEU A 354 -1.87 11.21 0.28
C LEU A 354 -2.94 10.36 -0.42
N ALA A 355 -3.39 9.27 0.20
CA ALA A 355 -4.52 8.49 -0.31
C ALA A 355 -5.84 9.29 -0.37
N ASP A 356 -6.02 10.26 0.51
CA ASP A 356 -7.20 11.14 0.47
C ASP A 356 -7.11 12.19 -0.66
N LEU A 357 -5.90 12.68 -0.98
CA LEU A 357 -5.65 13.59 -2.11
C LEU A 357 -5.78 12.88 -3.46
N VAL A 358 -5.20 11.71 -3.59
CA VAL A 358 -5.24 10.87 -4.81
C VAL A 358 -6.62 10.28 -5.05
N GLY A 359 -7.36 10.04 -3.98
CA GLY A 359 -8.61 9.30 -3.95
C GLY A 359 -8.36 7.81 -3.64
N ARG A 360 -9.07 7.32 -2.63
CA ARG A 360 -8.87 5.94 -2.11
C ARG A 360 -9.09 4.86 -3.16
N GLY A 361 -10.07 5.04 -4.05
CA GLY A 361 -10.32 4.09 -5.15
C GLY A 361 -9.12 4.03 -6.10
N THR A 362 -8.61 5.18 -6.54
CA THR A 362 -7.42 5.26 -7.40
C THR A 362 -6.20 4.68 -6.70
N THR A 363 -6.01 4.98 -5.41
CA THR A 363 -4.89 4.44 -4.62
C THR A 363 -4.92 2.91 -4.58
N LEU A 364 -6.09 2.30 -4.36
CA LEU A 364 -6.26 0.84 -4.39
C LEU A 364 -6.03 0.24 -5.78
N ASP A 365 -6.42 0.96 -6.84
CA ASP A 365 -6.19 0.51 -8.22
C ASP A 365 -4.72 0.55 -8.63
N LEU A 366 -3.88 1.29 -7.90
CA LEU A 366 -2.44 1.38 -8.13
C LEU A 366 -1.63 0.34 -7.34
N THR A 367 -2.26 -0.47 -6.48
CA THR A 367 -1.59 -1.58 -5.79
C THR A 367 -1.60 -2.85 -6.63
N ASP A 368 -0.72 -3.80 -6.31
CA ASP A 368 -0.77 -5.12 -6.90
C ASP A 368 -1.94 -5.92 -6.30
N LYS A 369 -2.81 -6.43 -7.14
CA LYS A 369 -3.92 -7.28 -6.72
C LYS A 369 -3.57 -8.74 -6.89
N ARG A 370 -4.10 -9.59 -6.03
CA ARG A 370 -3.88 -11.02 -6.08
C ARG A 370 -4.27 -11.57 -7.46
N GLY A 371 -3.32 -12.25 -8.11
CA GLY A 371 -3.52 -12.90 -9.41
C GLY A 371 -3.30 -11.99 -10.64
N GLU A 372 -3.08 -10.70 -10.50
CA GLU A 372 -2.87 -9.78 -11.62
C GLU A 372 -1.40 -9.64 -12.06
N CYS A 373 -0.44 -10.07 -11.22
CA CYS A 373 0.97 -9.92 -11.49
C CYS A 373 1.48 -10.93 -12.54
N THR A 374 2.17 -10.45 -13.55
CA THR A 374 2.81 -11.28 -14.59
C THR A 374 4.26 -11.65 -14.25
N TYR A 375 4.71 -11.35 -13.03
CA TYR A 375 6.05 -11.67 -12.50
C TYR A 375 7.19 -11.25 -13.45
N SER A 376 8.08 -12.17 -13.81
CA SER A 376 9.23 -11.91 -14.68
C SER A 376 8.86 -11.46 -16.10
N ALA A 377 7.63 -11.72 -16.55
CA ALA A 377 7.11 -11.22 -17.82
C ALA A 377 6.66 -9.75 -17.76
N CYS A 378 6.65 -9.11 -16.58
CA CYS A 378 6.29 -7.71 -16.44
C CYS A 378 7.37 -6.80 -17.03
N LEU A 379 6.99 -5.84 -17.87
CA LEU A 379 7.90 -4.84 -18.45
C LEU A 379 8.64 -4.00 -17.39
N HIS A 380 8.09 -3.92 -16.18
CA HIS A 380 8.67 -3.17 -15.06
C HIS A 380 9.35 -4.06 -14.03
N TYR A 381 9.60 -5.34 -14.35
CA TYR A 381 10.12 -6.31 -13.40
C TYR A 381 11.42 -5.87 -12.74
N SER A 382 12.40 -5.40 -13.53
CA SER A 382 13.70 -4.94 -13.02
C SER A 382 13.63 -3.72 -12.08
N ARG A 383 12.50 -3.01 -12.07
CA ARG A 383 12.25 -1.81 -11.25
C ARG A 383 11.14 -2.01 -10.22
N CYS A 384 10.55 -3.21 -10.16
CA CYS A 384 9.43 -3.54 -9.30
C CYS A 384 9.80 -3.39 -7.81
N PHE A 385 9.01 -2.61 -7.07
CA PHE A 385 9.21 -2.40 -5.63
C PHE A 385 9.05 -3.69 -4.83
N ILE A 386 8.09 -4.54 -5.22
CA ILE A 386 7.83 -5.82 -4.56
C ILE A 386 9.05 -6.73 -4.72
N GLU A 387 9.54 -6.90 -5.95
CA GLU A 387 10.71 -7.74 -6.24
C GLU A 387 11.97 -7.20 -5.55
N ARG A 388 12.15 -5.88 -5.53
CA ARG A 388 13.24 -5.23 -4.78
C ARG A 388 13.18 -5.61 -3.30
N THR A 389 12.00 -5.55 -2.69
CA THR A 389 11.80 -5.89 -1.27
C THR A 389 12.02 -7.37 -1.01
N ILE A 390 11.56 -8.27 -1.90
CA ILE A 390 11.80 -9.72 -1.82
C ILE A 390 13.31 -10.01 -1.84
N ARG A 391 14.03 -9.41 -2.80
CA ARG A 391 15.48 -9.61 -2.95
C ARG A 391 16.28 -9.03 -1.79
N ARG A 392 15.89 -7.85 -1.30
CA ARG A 392 16.50 -7.27 -0.09
C ARG A 392 16.31 -8.15 1.14
N ALA A 393 15.13 -8.77 1.30
CA ALA A 393 14.84 -9.63 2.43
C ALA A 393 15.72 -10.89 2.47
N ARG A 394 16.23 -11.37 1.33
CA ARG A 394 17.16 -12.50 1.28
C ARG A 394 18.49 -12.18 1.96
N GLY A 395 19.04 -10.98 1.74
CA GLY A 395 20.31 -10.54 2.33
C GLY A 395 20.19 -9.81 3.67
N ALA A 396 18.97 -9.63 4.19
CA ALA A 396 18.74 -8.95 5.47
C ALA A 396 19.14 -9.83 6.66
N ARG A 397 19.40 -9.20 7.81
CA ARG A 397 19.60 -9.88 9.10
C ARG A 397 18.27 -10.09 9.84
N ILE A 398 17.40 -9.10 9.78
CA ILE A 398 16.05 -9.17 10.37
C ILE A 398 15.03 -8.87 9.30
N VAL A 399 14.06 -9.76 9.15
CA VAL A 399 12.90 -9.55 8.28
C VAL A 399 11.65 -9.48 9.14
N VAL A 400 10.98 -8.35 9.11
CA VAL A 400 9.71 -8.15 9.83
C VAL A 400 8.55 -8.48 8.88
N ALA A 401 7.67 -9.38 9.27
CA ALA A 401 6.50 -9.78 8.48
C ALA A 401 5.24 -9.87 9.35
N ASN A 402 4.08 -10.12 8.74
CA ASN A 402 2.90 -10.55 9.48
C ASN A 402 2.71 -12.08 9.37
N HIS A 403 1.93 -12.65 10.30
CA HIS A 403 1.68 -14.10 10.33
C HIS A 403 1.07 -14.59 9.01
N ALA A 404 0.15 -13.83 8.42
CA ALA A 404 -0.48 -14.20 7.16
C ALA A 404 0.55 -14.37 6.02
N LEU A 405 1.50 -13.46 5.87
CA LEU A 405 2.54 -13.57 4.84
C LEU A 405 3.41 -14.81 5.06
N VAL A 406 3.82 -15.07 6.30
CA VAL A 406 4.65 -16.26 6.64
C VAL A 406 3.88 -17.55 6.35
N MET A 407 2.60 -17.61 6.71
CA MET A 407 1.77 -18.81 6.46
C MET A 407 1.47 -19.00 4.97
N ILE A 408 1.23 -17.93 4.22
CA ILE A 408 1.07 -18.01 2.76
C ILE A 408 2.35 -18.55 2.10
N GLN A 409 3.53 -18.08 2.51
CA GLN A 409 4.80 -18.62 2.00
C GLN A 409 4.98 -20.11 2.33
N ALA A 410 4.60 -20.51 3.54
CA ALA A 410 4.63 -21.91 3.94
C ALA A 410 3.66 -22.78 3.11
N ALA A 411 2.45 -22.29 2.85
CA ALA A 411 1.44 -22.96 2.03
C ALA A 411 1.86 -23.11 0.57
N MET A 412 2.59 -22.12 0.01
CA MET A 412 3.11 -22.14 -1.37
C MET A 412 4.34 -23.05 -1.54
N GLY A 413 4.81 -23.69 -0.47
CA GLY A 413 5.92 -24.65 -0.55
C GLY A 413 7.29 -24.06 -0.86
N GLY A 414 7.46 -22.74 -0.73
CA GLY A 414 8.75 -22.09 -0.94
C GLY A 414 9.18 -21.97 -2.40
N GLU A 415 8.25 -21.87 -3.34
CA GLU A 415 8.53 -21.67 -4.79
C GLU A 415 9.39 -20.43 -5.08
N GLU A 416 9.47 -19.47 -4.16
CA GLU A 416 10.29 -18.25 -4.28
C GLU A 416 11.74 -18.40 -3.77
N GLY A 417 12.21 -19.61 -3.53
CA GLY A 417 13.57 -19.88 -3.03
C GLY A 417 13.59 -20.56 -1.67
N GLN A 418 14.76 -20.62 -1.03
CA GLN A 418 14.90 -21.27 0.27
C GLN A 418 14.08 -20.55 1.34
N LEU A 419 13.16 -21.28 1.98
CA LEU A 419 12.42 -20.76 3.14
C LEU A 419 13.41 -20.39 4.26
N PRO A 420 13.14 -19.29 4.98
CA PRO A 420 13.89 -18.92 6.18
C PRO A 420 13.91 -20.09 7.19
N THR A 421 14.99 -20.21 7.93
CA THR A 421 15.17 -21.32 8.88
C THR A 421 14.96 -20.88 10.33
N ARG A 422 14.84 -19.58 10.60
CA ARG A 422 14.68 -19.03 11.95
C ARG A 422 13.52 -18.06 11.98
N TYR A 423 12.56 -18.33 12.86
CA TYR A 423 11.36 -17.52 13.02
C TYR A 423 11.13 -17.15 14.48
N VAL A 424 10.64 -15.96 14.70
CA VAL A 424 10.04 -15.49 15.95
C VAL A 424 8.60 -15.12 15.64
N PHE A 425 7.64 -15.69 16.35
CA PHE A 425 6.23 -15.35 16.23
C PHE A 425 5.78 -14.58 17.47
N ASP A 426 5.69 -13.27 17.36
CA ASP A 426 5.18 -12.39 18.41
C ASP A 426 3.65 -12.45 18.43
N GLU A 427 3.04 -12.53 19.63
CA GLU A 427 1.62 -12.83 19.79
C GLU A 427 1.20 -14.14 19.08
N GLY A 428 1.98 -15.21 19.34
CA GLY A 428 1.89 -16.49 18.62
C GLY A 428 0.52 -17.18 18.65
N HIS A 429 -0.37 -16.80 19.55
CA HIS A 429 -1.75 -17.31 19.59
C HIS A 429 -2.57 -16.95 18.32
N HIS A 430 -2.15 -15.94 17.56
CA HIS A 430 -2.78 -15.56 16.27
C HIS A 430 -2.29 -16.39 15.07
N ILE A 431 -1.27 -17.24 15.23
CA ILE A 431 -0.75 -18.07 14.14
C ILE A 431 -1.81 -19.04 13.62
N PHE A 432 -2.62 -19.60 14.51
CA PHE A 432 -3.64 -20.59 14.14
C PHE A 432 -4.63 -20.00 13.12
N GLY A 433 -5.17 -18.83 13.39
CA GLY A 433 -6.07 -18.16 12.44
C GLY A 433 -5.39 -17.78 11.11
N ALA A 434 -4.11 -17.40 11.16
CA ALA A 434 -3.35 -17.11 9.95
C ALA A 434 -3.05 -18.40 9.14
N ALA A 435 -2.77 -19.52 9.82
CA ALA A 435 -2.58 -20.82 9.19
C ALA A 435 -3.88 -21.32 8.56
N ASP A 436 -4.99 -21.30 9.30
CA ASP A 436 -6.30 -21.68 8.79
C ASP A 436 -6.63 -20.91 7.50
N SER A 437 -6.44 -19.59 7.51
CA SER A 437 -6.68 -18.75 6.33
C SER A 437 -5.73 -19.06 5.16
N ALA A 438 -4.47 -19.36 5.42
CA ALA A 438 -3.48 -19.61 4.37
C ALA A 438 -3.59 -21.01 3.74
N PHE A 439 -4.01 -22.01 4.53
CA PHE A 439 -4.15 -23.40 4.09
C PHE A 439 -5.59 -23.79 3.75
N SER A 440 -6.57 -22.91 4.00
CA SER A 440 -7.94 -23.11 3.55
C SER A 440 -8.08 -22.90 2.05
N ALA A 441 -9.07 -23.53 1.47
CA ALA A 441 -9.50 -23.29 0.10
C ALA A 441 -10.88 -22.64 0.15
N ASP A 442 -10.95 -21.36 -0.23
CA ASP A 442 -12.19 -20.60 -0.24
C ASP A 442 -12.67 -20.39 -1.68
N LEU A 443 -13.94 -20.65 -1.92
CA LEU A 443 -14.63 -20.29 -3.15
C LEU A 443 -15.69 -19.25 -2.84
N THR A 444 -15.38 -17.98 -3.05
CA THR A 444 -16.35 -16.91 -2.89
C THR A 444 -16.85 -16.42 -4.23
N GLY A 445 -18.13 -16.04 -4.30
CA GLY A 445 -18.70 -15.46 -5.52
C GLY A 445 -18.04 -14.14 -5.90
N PHE A 446 -17.54 -13.37 -4.93
CA PHE A 446 -16.82 -12.12 -5.18
C PHE A 446 -15.43 -12.34 -5.80
N GLU A 447 -14.65 -13.25 -5.25
CA GLU A 447 -13.33 -13.58 -5.81
C GLU A 447 -13.47 -14.21 -7.18
N ALA A 448 -14.48 -15.05 -7.38
CA ALA A 448 -14.77 -15.63 -8.68
C ALA A 448 -15.20 -14.57 -9.72
N GLU A 449 -16.02 -13.56 -9.33
CA GLU A 449 -16.35 -12.41 -10.18
C GLU A 449 -15.11 -11.56 -10.50
N ASP A 450 -14.25 -11.32 -9.50
CA ASP A 450 -13.00 -10.58 -9.70
C ASP A 450 -12.05 -11.32 -10.64
N LEU A 451 -11.90 -12.64 -10.50
CA LEU A 451 -11.12 -13.47 -11.40
C LEU A 451 -11.69 -13.42 -12.83
N ARG A 452 -13.01 -13.51 -12.99
CA ARG A 452 -13.66 -13.34 -14.31
C ARG A 452 -13.31 -11.99 -14.92
N ARG A 453 -13.44 -10.92 -14.15
CA ARG A 453 -13.13 -9.57 -14.62
C ARG A 453 -11.66 -9.41 -14.99
N TRP A 454 -10.78 -10.03 -14.24
CA TRP A 454 -9.35 -10.03 -14.54
C TRP A 454 -9.04 -10.79 -15.85
N LEU A 455 -9.68 -11.92 -16.08
CA LEU A 455 -9.49 -12.73 -17.29
C LEU A 455 -10.13 -12.08 -18.53
N LEU A 456 -11.42 -11.76 -18.44
CA LEU A 456 -12.20 -11.28 -19.60
C LEU A 456 -12.13 -9.77 -19.81
N GLY A 457 -11.72 -9.00 -18.78
CA GLY A 457 -11.78 -7.54 -18.81
C GLY A 457 -13.17 -7.01 -18.45
N ALA A 458 -13.46 -5.77 -18.89
CA ALA A 458 -14.70 -5.09 -18.60
C ALA A 458 -15.85 -5.62 -19.48
N GLU A 459 -16.77 -6.36 -18.90
CA GLU A 459 -17.96 -6.88 -19.59
C GLU A 459 -19.17 -5.92 -19.55
N ALA A 460 -19.24 -5.01 -18.59
CA ALA A 460 -20.36 -4.09 -18.40
C ALA A 460 -19.87 -2.66 -18.16
N GLY A 461 -20.17 -1.81 -19.15
CA GLY A 461 -20.10 -0.34 -19.01
C GLY A 461 -18.72 0.30 -19.15
N ARG A 462 -18.72 1.57 -19.55
CA ARG A 462 -17.54 2.40 -19.82
C ARG A 462 -16.64 2.70 -18.59
N HIS A 463 -17.00 2.26 -17.40
CA HIS A 463 -16.30 2.61 -16.16
C HIS A 463 -15.43 1.50 -15.56
N SER A 464 -15.44 0.29 -16.13
CA SER A 464 -14.55 -0.76 -15.66
C SER A 464 -13.13 -0.56 -16.22
N ARG A 465 -12.15 -0.54 -15.31
CA ARG A 465 -10.74 -0.26 -15.60
C ARG A 465 -9.93 -1.51 -15.95
N SER A 466 -10.55 -2.70 -15.90
CA SER A 466 -9.88 -3.97 -16.16
C SER A 466 -9.70 -4.20 -17.66
N ARG A 467 -8.46 -4.44 -18.09
CA ARG A 467 -8.13 -4.70 -19.51
C ARG A 467 -8.29 -6.15 -19.93
N GLY A 468 -8.43 -7.07 -18.97
CA GLY A 468 -8.44 -8.50 -19.25
C GLY A 468 -7.08 -9.07 -19.64
N LEU A 469 -6.98 -10.40 -19.60
CA LEU A 469 -5.75 -11.14 -19.86
C LEU A 469 -5.30 -11.00 -21.32
N ALA A 470 -6.24 -11.01 -22.26
CA ALA A 470 -5.92 -10.91 -23.70
C ALA A 470 -5.06 -9.68 -24.02
N VAL A 471 -5.46 -8.50 -23.53
CA VAL A 471 -4.71 -7.25 -23.77
C VAL A 471 -3.36 -7.24 -23.06
N ARG A 472 -3.26 -7.90 -21.90
CA ARG A 472 -2.01 -7.98 -21.14
C ARG A 472 -0.99 -8.91 -21.76
N MET A 473 -1.45 -9.94 -22.47
CA MET A 473 -0.60 -10.95 -23.09
C MET A 473 -0.28 -10.68 -24.57
N GLU A 474 -0.98 -9.73 -25.20
CA GLU A 474 -0.90 -9.47 -26.64
C GLU A 474 0.54 -9.38 -27.16
N ASP A 475 1.37 -8.55 -26.54
CA ASP A 475 2.77 -8.38 -26.94
C ASP A 475 3.66 -9.60 -26.60
N LEU A 476 3.29 -10.37 -25.56
CA LEU A 476 4.08 -11.50 -25.06
C LEU A 476 3.91 -12.76 -25.91
N ILE A 477 2.72 -12.95 -26.50
CA ILE A 477 2.38 -14.15 -27.29
C ILE A 477 2.27 -13.86 -28.80
N ALA A 478 2.65 -12.65 -29.22
CA ALA A 478 2.59 -12.27 -30.62
C ALA A 478 3.46 -13.21 -31.48
N GLY A 479 2.81 -13.95 -32.38
CA GLY A 479 3.48 -14.92 -33.29
C GLY A 479 3.61 -16.34 -32.70
N ASP A 480 3.03 -16.62 -31.52
CA ASP A 480 2.93 -17.97 -30.95
C ASP A 480 1.48 -18.46 -31.03
N ASP A 481 1.19 -19.26 -32.06
CA ASP A 481 -0.16 -19.79 -32.35
C ASP A 481 -0.68 -20.72 -31.24
N GLU A 482 0.20 -21.46 -30.56
CA GLU A 482 -0.16 -22.36 -29.47
C GLU A 482 -0.57 -21.56 -28.23
N ALA A 483 0.22 -20.54 -27.86
CA ALA A 483 -0.09 -19.64 -26.77
C ALA A 483 -1.38 -18.83 -27.02
N MET A 484 -1.62 -18.37 -28.26
CA MET A 484 -2.87 -17.71 -28.64
C MET A 484 -4.08 -18.64 -28.51
N ALA A 485 -3.97 -19.89 -28.94
CA ALA A 485 -5.04 -20.87 -28.82
C ALA A 485 -5.35 -21.21 -27.36
N ALA A 486 -4.31 -21.36 -26.50
CA ALA A 486 -4.45 -21.58 -25.07
C ALA A 486 -5.12 -20.39 -24.36
N LEU A 487 -4.75 -19.16 -24.75
CA LEU A 487 -5.40 -17.95 -24.22
C LEU A 487 -6.89 -17.92 -24.59
N ASP A 488 -7.25 -18.19 -25.84
CA ASP A 488 -8.64 -18.23 -26.29
C ASP A 488 -9.47 -19.30 -25.57
N GLU A 489 -8.87 -20.44 -25.25
CA GLU A 489 -9.52 -21.49 -24.46
C GLU A 489 -9.71 -21.05 -23.01
N ALA A 490 -8.70 -20.43 -22.39
CA ALA A 490 -8.80 -19.87 -21.03
C ALA A 490 -9.89 -18.82 -20.93
N LEU A 491 -9.99 -17.90 -21.91
CA LEU A 491 -11.03 -16.86 -21.95
C LEU A 491 -12.44 -17.44 -22.14
N ARG A 492 -12.58 -18.51 -22.93
CA ARG A 492 -13.85 -19.24 -23.07
C ARG A 492 -14.22 -19.93 -21.77
N ALA A 493 -13.28 -20.61 -21.12
CA ALA A 493 -13.48 -21.28 -19.85
C ALA A 493 -13.81 -20.31 -18.72
N ALA A 494 -13.24 -19.11 -18.71
CA ALA A 494 -13.50 -18.08 -17.70
C ALA A 494 -14.98 -17.63 -17.62
N ARG A 495 -15.77 -17.91 -18.65
CA ARG A 495 -17.20 -17.58 -18.67
C ARG A 495 -18.04 -18.43 -17.72
N VAL A 496 -17.49 -19.49 -17.16
CA VAL A 496 -18.13 -20.29 -16.09
C VAL A 496 -18.20 -19.54 -14.76
N LEU A 497 -17.32 -18.55 -14.57
CA LEU A 497 -17.28 -17.71 -13.37
C LEU A 497 -18.45 -16.73 -13.32
N PRO A 498 -18.90 -16.27 -12.13
CA PRO A 498 -20.07 -15.40 -11.98
C PRO A 498 -19.92 -14.10 -12.77
N GLY A 499 -20.91 -13.79 -13.58
CA GLY A 499 -20.95 -12.56 -14.37
C GLY A 499 -21.54 -11.36 -13.62
N PRO A 500 -21.56 -10.16 -14.23
CA PRO A 500 -22.16 -8.98 -13.62
C PRO A 500 -23.59 -9.25 -13.13
N ALA A 501 -23.95 -8.72 -11.96
CA ALA A 501 -25.26 -8.89 -11.29
C ALA A 501 -25.60 -10.34 -10.83
N TRP A 502 -24.60 -11.24 -10.74
CA TRP A 502 -24.78 -12.62 -10.32
C TRP A 502 -25.53 -12.77 -8.98
N ARG A 503 -25.32 -11.87 -8.03
CA ARG A 503 -26.01 -11.90 -6.72
C ARG A 503 -27.52 -11.80 -6.86
N GLN A 504 -27.99 -10.93 -7.76
CA GLN A 504 -29.42 -10.75 -8.01
C GLN A 504 -30.01 -12.02 -8.63
N ARG A 505 -29.30 -12.63 -9.58
CA ARG A 505 -29.73 -13.90 -10.21
C ARG A 505 -29.75 -15.05 -9.20
N VAL A 506 -28.69 -15.22 -8.40
CA VAL A 506 -28.64 -16.27 -7.35
C VAL A 506 -29.75 -16.05 -6.30
N ALA A 507 -30.02 -14.80 -5.91
CA ALA A 507 -31.10 -14.50 -4.97
C ALA A 507 -32.51 -14.68 -5.59
N GLY A 508 -32.67 -14.40 -6.88
CA GLY A 508 -33.94 -14.51 -7.61
C GLY A 508 -34.23 -15.92 -8.15
N GLY A 509 -33.30 -16.87 -8.03
CA GLY A 509 -33.46 -18.21 -8.59
C GLY A 509 -33.21 -18.30 -10.11
N GLU A 510 -32.56 -17.32 -10.69
CA GLU A 510 -32.25 -17.19 -12.11
C GLU A 510 -30.73 -17.44 -12.39
N ALA A 511 -30.10 -18.34 -11.62
CA ALA A 511 -28.69 -18.64 -11.72
C ALA A 511 -28.29 -19.05 -13.15
N VAL A 512 -27.17 -18.53 -13.63
CA VAL A 512 -26.64 -18.80 -14.97
C VAL A 512 -25.24 -19.43 -14.89
N GLY A 513 -25.15 -20.65 -15.37
CA GLY A 513 -23.90 -21.41 -15.41
C GLY A 513 -23.50 -22.05 -14.07
N PRO A 514 -22.48 -22.93 -14.09
CA PRO A 514 -22.21 -23.86 -13.00
C PRO A 514 -21.84 -23.17 -11.67
N THR A 515 -21.17 -22.02 -11.73
CA THR A 515 -20.78 -21.34 -10.49
C THR A 515 -21.98 -20.68 -9.79
N GLU A 516 -22.86 -20.02 -10.55
CA GLU A 516 -24.05 -19.38 -9.97
C GLU A 516 -25.05 -20.44 -9.49
N GLU A 517 -25.20 -21.56 -10.21
CA GLU A 517 -26.02 -22.71 -9.79
C GLU A 517 -25.50 -23.28 -8.46
N PHE A 518 -24.20 -23.55 -8.36
CA PHE A 518 -23.60 -24.02 -7.12
C PHE A 518 -23.84 -23.03 -5.97
N LEU A 519 -23.60 -21.73 -6.18
CA LEU A 519 -23.86 -20.69 -5.16
C LEU A 519 -25.34 -20.60 -4.78
N SER A 520 -26.25 -20.88 -5.70
CA SER A 520 -27.69 -20.95 -5.42
C SER A 520 -28.02 -22.12 -4.47
N PHE A 521 -27.44 -23.29 -4.71
CA PHE A 521 -27.61 -24.44 -3.80
C PHE A 521 -26.92 -24.22 -2.45
N VAL A 522 -25.74 -23.60 -2.41
CA VAL A 522 -25.11 -23.20 -1.14
C VAL A 522 -26.03 -22.25 -0.36
N ARG A 523 -26.64 -21.27 -1.02
CA ARG A 523 -27.62 -20.38 -0.41
C ARG A 523 -28.82 -21.17 0.13
N GLN A 524 -29.37 -22.11 -0.62
CA GLN A 524 -30.46 -22.98 -0.16
C GLN A 524 -30.04 -23.83 1.04
N GLN A 525 -28.84 -24.41 1.04
CA GLN A 525 -28.28 -25.18 2.15
C GLN A 525 -28.24 -24.38 3.44
N VAL A 526 -27.76 -23.13 3.37
CA VAL A 526 -27.66 -22.24 4.52
C VAL A 526 -29.04 -21.86 5.05
N TYR A 527 -29.94 -21.38 4.19
CA TYR A 527 -31.27 -20.93 4.61
C TYR A 527 -32.20 -22.07 5.03
N ALA A 528 -32.05 -23.28 4.51
CA ALA A 528 -32.84 -24.44 4.96
C ALA A 528 -32.54 -24.86 6.39
N ARG A 529 -31.44 -24.40 6.96
CA ARG A 529 -30.96 -24.77 8.30
C ARG A 529 -30.90 -23.60 9.27
N GLU A 530 -31.33 -22.43 8.83
CA GLU A 530 -31.44 -21.26 9.70
C GLU A 530 -32.55 -21.52 10.73
N THR A 531 -32.17 -21.70 11.98
CA THR A 531 -33.09 -21.85 13.11
C THR A 531 -33.40 -20.47 13.72
N GLY A 532 -34.08 -19.59 12.97
CA GLY A 532 -34.85 -18.44 13.44
C GLY A 532 -34.23 -17.56 14.54
N GLY A 533 -33.19 -16.81 14.22
CA GLY A 533 -32.71 -15.66 14.99
C GLY A 533 -32.26 -14.57 14.03
N ALA A 534 -32.42 -13.30 14.35
CA ALA A 534 -31.94 -12.21 13.52
C ALA A 534 -30.41 -12.37 13.37
N ALA A 535 -29.95 -13.00 12.29
CA ALA A 535 -28.54 -13.16 11.99
C ALA A 535 -27.93 -11.78 11.71
N THR A 536 -27.15 -11.30 12.65
CA THR A 536 -26.40 -10.05 12.55
C THR A 536 -25.07 -10.22 11.81
N TYR A 537 -24.64 -11.46 11.53
CA TYR A 537 -23.38 -11.81 10.92
C TYR A 537 -23.54 -12.93 9.86
N SER A 538 -22.46 -13.51 9.36
CA SER A 538 -22.48 -14.58 8.37
C SER A 538 -23.29 -15.79 8.85
N LEU A 539 -24.07 -16.36 7.94
CA LEU A 539 -24.80 -17.61 8.16
C LEU A 539 -23.90 -18.77 7.74
N GLU A 540 -23.82 -19.80 8.58
CA GLU A 540 -23.03 -21.00 8.33
C GLU A 540 -23.90 -22.26 8.43
N ALA A 541 -23.63 -23.24 7.59
CA ALA A 541 -24.29 -24.53 7.63
C ALA A 541 -23.31 -25.67 7.39
N GLY A 542 -23.43 -26.74 8.16
CA GLY A 542 -22.69 -27.98 7.95
C GLY A 542 -23.01 -28.65 6.61
N THR A 543 -22.11 -29.50 6.15
CA THR A 543 -22.17 -30.19 4.86
C THR A 543 -22.61 -31.66 4.99
N GLU A 544 -22.88 -32.17 6.21
CA GLU A 544 -23.18 -33.57 6.48
C GLU A 544 -24.48 -34.07 5.82
N SER A 545 -25.38 -33.16 5.49
CA SER A 545 -26.64 -33.50 4.80
C SER A 545 -26.91 -32.45 3.74
N PRO A 546 -26.36 -32.58 2.55
CA PRO A 546 -26.52 -31.59 1.48
C PRO A 546 -27.98 -31.53 0.99
N VAL A 547 -28.48 -30.35 0.62
CA VAL A 547 -29.74 -30.21 -0.08
C VAL A 547 -29.70 -30.94 -1.43
N PRO A 548 -30.84 -31.48 -1.89
CA PRO A 548 -30.88 -32.14 -3.20
C PRO A 548 -30.34 -31.22 -4.32
N GLY A 549 -29.45 -31.73 -5.15
CA GLY A 549 -28.81 -31.01 -6.25
C GLY A 549 -27.48 -30.32 -5.91
N LEU A 550 -27.11 -30.16 -4.62
CA LEU A 550 -25.87 -29.46 -4.25
C LEU A 550 -24.62 -30.24 -4.72
N LEU A 551 -24.61 -31.56 -4.57
CA LEU A 551 -23.45 -32.37 -4.99
C LEU A 551 -23.30 -32.43 -6.51
N GLU A 552 -24.40 -32.51 -7.23
CA GLU A 552 -24.42 -32.46 -8.71
C GLU A 552 -23.91 -31.10 -9.21
N ALA A 553 -24.35 -30.00 -8.58
CA ALA A 553 -23.87 -28.67 -8.91
C ALA A 553 -22.38 -28.49 -8.61
N ALA A 554 -21.91 -29.06 -7.48
CA ALA A 554 -20.49 -29.08 -7.13
C ALA A 554 -19.65 -29.81 -8.18
N GLY A 555 -20.10 -31.00 -8.62
CA GLY A 555 -19.43 -31.77 -9.65
C GLY A 555 -19.41 -31.06 -11.02
N ALA A 556 -20.50 -30.39 -11.38
CA ALA A 556 -20.56 -29.58 -12.61
C ALA A 556 -19.59 -28.40 -12.55
N LEU A 557 -19.51 -27.73 -11.41
CA LEU A 557 -18.55 -26.64 -11.18
C LEU A 557 -17.11 -27.14 -11.21
N GLU A 558 -16.78 -28.25 -10.55
CA GLU A 558 -15.45 -28.85 -10.58
C GLU A 558 -15.00 -29.15 -12.01
N ALA A 559 -15.85 -29.83 -12.79
CA ALA A 559 -15.56 -30.13 -14.20
C ALA A 559 -15.32 -28.86 -15.04
N ALA A 560 -16.03 -27.77 -14.75
CA ALA A 560 -15.86 -26.50 -15.43
C ALA A 560 -14.55 -25.79 -15.03
N LEU A 561 -14.19 -25.82 -13.74
CA LEU A 561 -12.95 -25.22 -13.24
C LEU A 561 -11.69 -25.99 -13.69
N ILE A 562 -11.79 -27.31 -13.87
CA ILE A 562 -10.69 -28.10 -14.45
C ILE A 562 -10.31 -27.59 -15.84
N ARG A 563 -11.30 -27.20 -16.66
CA ARG A 563 -11.04 -26.63 -17.99
C ARG A 563 -10.36 -25.26 -17.91
N LEU A 564 -10.70 -24.46 -16.89
CA LEU A 564 -10.04 -23.17 -16.67
C LEU A 564 -8.60 -23.33 -16.18
N ARG A 565 -8.31 -24.39 -15.42
CA ARG A 565 -6.97 -24.69 -14.89
C ARG A 565 -6.01 -25.25 -15.94
N LYS A 566 -6.53 -25.91 -16.97
CA LYS A 566 -5.75 -26.57 -18.02
C LYS A 566 -6.19 -26.05 -19.39
N PRO A 567 -5.87 -24.79 -19.72
CA PRO A 567 -6.11 -24.27 -21.06
C PRO A 567 -5.14 -24.87 -22.08
#